data_41ef4aef9fff1908560aff08d9949948
#
_entry.id   41ef4aef9fff1908560aff08d9949948
#
_cell.length_a   1.000
_cell.length_b   1.000
_cell.length_c   1.000
_cell.angle_alpha   90.00
_cell.angle_beta   90.00
_cell.angle_gamma   90.00
#
_symmetry.space_group_name_H-M   'P 1'
#
loop_
_entity.id
_entity.type
_entity.pdbx_description
1 polymer ?
#
loop_
_entity_poly.entity_id
_entity_poly.type
_entity_poly.pdbx_seq_one_letter_code
_entity_poly.pdbx_strand_id
1 'polypeptide(L)'
;PTACDEQLQAAARAAQIHQRILALPRGYQSVIGDDAIFSGGEAQRLSIARTLLADTPVLILDEATSHADPQSEALIQDALSALARGRTVLVIAHRLASIRDVDQIVVLDQGRIVECGRHHQLLQADGAYARLWHASAVEVSQ
;
A
#
# COMPACT_ATOMS: atom_id res chain seq x y z
N PRO A 1 11.00 -16.10 12.41
CA PRO A 1 11.82 -14.94 12.70
C PRO A 1 11.66 -14.61 14.18
N THR A 2 12.77 -14.59 14.91
CA THR A 2 12.82 -14.20 16.32
C THR A 2 13.04 -12.69 16.39
N ALA A 3 11.99 -11.91 16.09
CA ALA A 3 12.05 -10.47 16.28
C ALA A 3 11.98 -10.15 17.78
N CYS A 4 12.81 -9.21 18.27
CA CYS A 4 12.71 -8.73 19.64
C CYS A 4 11.54 -7.74 19.79
N ASP A 5 11.10 -7.49 21.02
CA ASP A 5 9.98 -6.60 21.31
C ASP A 5 10.21 -5.17 20.78
N GLU A 6 11.46 -4.70 20.78
CA GLU A 6 11.82 -3.38 20.24
C GLU A 6 11.59 -3.30 18.73
N GLN A 7 11.94 -4.35 17.98
CA GLN A 7 11.70 -4.44 16.55
C GLN A 7 10.20 -4.51 16.23
N LEU A 8 9.43 -5.28 17.01
CA LEU A 8 7.97 -5.35 16.91
C LEU A 8 7.33 -3.98 17.09
N GLN A 9 7.72 -3.26 18.16
CA GLN A 9 7.19 -1.93 18.43
C GLN A 9 7.62 -0.90 17.39
N ALA A 10 8.86 -0.96 16.89
CA ALA A 10 9.35 -0.06 15.85
C ALA A 10 8.56 -0.25 14.54
N ALA A 11 8.33 -1.49 14.12
CA ALA A 11 7.53 -1.81 12.95
C ALA A 11 6.07 -1.36 13.12
N ALA A 12 5.47 -1.58 14.29
CA ALA A 12 4.10 -1.15 14.58
C ALA A 12 3.96 0.38 14.60
N ARG A 13 4.96 1.12 15.10
CA ARG A 13 4.99 2.59 15.04
C ARG A 13 5.10 3.08 13.61
N ALA A 14 6.00 2.52 12.82
CA ALA A 14 6.17 2.88 11.41
C ALA A 14 4.91 2.59 10.58
N ALA A 15 4.18 1.53 10.92
CA ALA A 15 2.91 1.18 10.30
C ALA A 15 1.68 1.90 10.91
N GLN A 16 1.87 2.87 11.82
CA GLN A 16 0.79 3.66 12.44
C GLN A 16 -0.28 2.79 13.17
N ILE A 17 0.11 1.64 13.73
CA ILE A 17 -0.82 0.71 14.43
C ILE A 17 -0.46 0.50 15.91
N HIS A 18 0.70 1.00 16.37
CA HIS A 18 1.20 0.80 17.72
C HIS A 18 0.20 1.19 18.81
N GLN A 19 -0.38 2.39 18.72
CA GLN A 19 -1.33 2.89 19.73
C GLN A 19 -2.58 2.02 19.80
N ARG A 20 -3.06 1.55 18.65
CA ARG A 20 -4.21 0.64 18.61
C ARG A 20 -3.89 -0.70 19.27
N ILE A 21 -2.68 -1.23 19.06
CA ILE A 21 -2.23 -2.47 19.71
C ILE A 21 -2.17 -2.28 21.23
N LEU A 22 -1.62 -1.16 21.73
CA LEU A 22 -1.55 -0.89 23.16
C LEU A 22 -2.94 -0.74 23.81
N ALA A 23 -3.94 -0.32 23.07
CA ALA A 23 -5.33 -0.20 23.55
C ALA A 23 -6.07 -1.55 23.62
N LEU A 24 -5.47 -2.64 23.15
CA LEU A 24 -6.06 -3.98 23.27
C LEU A 24 -5.92 -4.52 24.68
N PRO A 25 -6.82 -5.42 25.13
CA PRO A 25 -6.84 -5.96 26.50
C PRO A 25 -5.51 -6.56 26.97
N ARG A 26 -4.77 -7.20 26.06
CA ARG A 26 -3.46 -7.82 26.32
C ARG A 26 -2.32 -7.19 25.50
N GLY A 27 -2.54 -6.00 24.94
CA GLY A 27 -1.56 -5.31 24.10
C GLY A 27 -1.02 -6.20 22.97
N TYR A 28 0.29 -6.32 22.88
CA TYR A 28 0.97 -7.17 21.88
C TYR A 28 0.75 -8.68 22.07
N GLN A 29 0.23 -9.11 23.22
CA GLN A 29 -0.11 -10.50 23.51
C GLN A 29 -1.59 -10.83 23.17
N SER A 30 -2.32 -9.88 22.60
CA SER A 30 -3.72 -10.08 22.21
C SER A 30 -3.81 -11.03 21.02
N VAL A 31 -4.82 -11.90 21.04
CA VAL A 31 -5.12 -12.84 19.96
C VAL A 31 -6.17 -12.22 19.05
N ILE A 32 -5.87 -12.13 17.76
CA ILE A 32 -6.79 -11.60 16.75
C ILE A 32 -7.94 -12.61 16.58
N GLY A 33 -9.17 -12.11 16.62
CA GLY A 33 -10.38 -12.94 16.56
C GLY A 33 -11.00 -13.17 17.94
N ASP A 34 -10.18 -13.29 19.01
CA ASP A 34 -10.66 -13.48 20.38
C ASP A 34 -10.69 -12.16 21.16
N ASP A 35 -9.54 -11.45 21.21
CA ASP A 35 -9.39 -10.21 22.00
C ASP A 35 -9.64 -8.94 21.17
N ALA A 36 -9.53 -9.04 19.86
CA ALA A 36 -9.61 -7.89 18.98
C ALA A 36 -10.20 -8.22 17.62
N ILE A 37 -11.09 -7.34 17.18
CA ILE A 37 -11.55 -7.24 15.80
C ILE A 37 -10.94 -5.96 15.25
N PHE A 38 -10.19 -6.06 14.15
CA PHE A 38 -9.62 -4.92 13.44
C PHE A 38 -10.54 -4.46 12.31
N SER A 39 -10.64 -3.14 12.13
CA SER A 39 -11.19 -2.58 10.89
C SER A 39 -10.33 -2.94 9.69
N GLY A 40 -10.85 -2.79 8.47
CA GLY A 40 -10.07 -3.05 7.25
C GLY A 40 -8.75 -2.27 7.21
N GLY A 41 -8.78 -0.97 7.55
CA GLY A 41 -7.59 -0.12 7.61
C GLY A 41 -6.60 -0.52 8.73
N GLU A 42 -7.10 -0.95 9.90
CA GLU A 42 -6.25 -1.46 10.98
C GLU A 42 -5.58 -2.78 10.60
N ALA A 43 -6.32 -3.71 9.99
CA ALA A 43 -5.78 -4.99 9.51
C ALA A 43 -4.70 -4.78 8.44
N GLN A 44 -4.90 -3.82 7.55
CA GLN A 44 -3.93 -3.45 6.53
C GLN A 44 -2.65 -2.87 7.14
N ARG A 45 -2.75 -1.92 8.09
CA ARG A 45 -1.58 -1.39 8.81
C ARG A 45 -0.83 -2.49 9.59
N LEU A 46 -1.55 -3.46 10.15
CA LEU A 46 -0.92 -4.60 10.78
C LEU A 46 -0.17 -5.48 9.77
N SER A 47 -0.70 -5.68 8.58
CA SER A 47 -0.01 -6.37 7.48
C SER A 47 1.26 -5.63 7.04
N ILE A 48 1.21 -4.29 6.95
CA ILE A 48 2.38 -3.45 6.67
C ILE A 48 3.44 -3.62 7.78
N ALA A 49 3.05 -3.62 9.06
CA ALA A 49 3.98 -3.85 10.17
C ALA A 49 4.69 -5.20 10.07
N ARG A 50 3.97 -6.26 9.70
CA ARG A 50 4.55 -7.60 9.47
C ARG A 50 5.55 -7.60 8.32
N THR A 51 5.25 -6.89 7.25
CA THR A 51 6.14 -6.77 6.07
C THR A 51 7.40 -5.97 6.40
N LEU A 52 7.29 -4.90 7.21
CA LEU A 52 8.43 -4.15 7.73
C LEU A 52 9.37 -5.04 8.55
N LEU A 53 8.80 -5.90 9.40
CA LEU A 53 9.55 -6.87 10.20
C LEU A 53 10.24 -7.94 9.36
N ALA A 54 9.62 -8.38 8.26
CA ALA A 54 10.18 -9.38 7.36
C ALA A 54 11.38 -8.86 6.56
N ASP A 55 11.52 -7.53 6.46
CA ASP A 55 12.61 -6.79 5.82
C ASP A 55 12.99 -7.32 4.41
N THR A 56 11.96 -7.56 3.59
CA THR A 56 12.14 -8.05 2.22
C THR A 56 12.59 -6.94 1.27
N PRO A 57 13.55 -7.18 0.35
CA PRO A 57 14.06 -6.17 -0.57
C PRO A 57 13.06 -5.80 -1.69
N VAL A 58 12.10 -6.68 -1.97
CA VAL A 58 11.04 -6.50 -2.98
C VAL A 58 9.68 -6.62 -2.33
N LEU A 59 8.81 -5.68 -2.64
CA LEU A 59 7.43 -5.59 -2.14
C LEU A 59 6.46 -5.64 -3.30
N ILE A 60 5.37 -6.35 -3.12
CA ILE A 60 4.23 -6.35 -4.05
C ILE A 60 3.04 -5.79 -3.28
N LEU A 61 2.47 -4.68 -3.76
CA LEU A 61 1.31 -4.02 -3.21
C LEU A 61 0.14 -4.21 -4.17
N ASP A 62 -0.86 -4.96 -3.75
CA ASP A 62 -2.09 -5.18 -4.49
C ASP A 62 -3.25 -4.51 -3.75
N GLU A 63 -3.95 -3.58 -4.41
CA GLU A 63 -5.10 -2.83 -3.87
C GLU A 63 -4.90 -2.23 -2.47
N ALA A 64 -3.73 -1.66 -2.20
CA ALA A 64 -3.35 -1.24 -0.84
C ALA A 64 -4.27 -0.19 -0.17
N THR A 65 -5.28 0.39 -0.85
CA THR A 65 -6.11 1.48 -0.29
C THR A 65 -7.61 1.38 -0.61
N SER A 66 -8.10 0.29 -1.17
CA SER A 66 -9.44 0.22 -1.78
C SER A 66 -10.63 0.29 -0.82
N HIS A 67 -10.44 0.12 0.51
CA HIS A 67 -11.54 -0.01 1.47
C HIS A 67 -11.33 0.77 2.77
N ALA A 68 -10.47 1.80 2.78
CA ALA A 68 -10.21 2.59 3.97
C ALA A 68 -11.05 3.87 4.00
N ASP A 69 -11.52 4.26 5.19
CA ASP A 69 -12.07 5.59 5.42
C ASP A 69 -10.97 6.67 5.23
N PRO A 70 -11.31 7.96 5.00
CA PRO A 70 -10.32 9.00 4.70
C PRO A 70 -9.22 9.18 5.76
N GLN A 71 -9.52 8.96 7.04
CA GLN A 71 -8.52 9.06 8.11
C GLN A 71 -7.57 7.86 8.09
N SER A 72 -8.11 6.66 7.89
CA SER A 72 -7.31 5.44 7.72
C SER A 72 -6.47 5.48 6.46
N GLU A 73 -6.95 6.08 5.37
CA GLU A 73 -6.22 6.22 4.12
C GLU A 73 -4.91 7.02 4.29
N ALA A 74 -4.95 8.17 4.99
CA ALA A 74 -3.75 8.95 5.29
C ALA A 74 -2.71 8.15 6.10
N LEU A 75 -3.15 7.45 7.14
CA LEU A 75 -2.27 6.61 7.96
C LEU A 75 -1.66 5.44 7.17
N ILE A 76 -2.43 4.85 6.26
CA ILE A 76 -1.94 3.78 5.37
C ILE A 76 -0.91 4.34 4.39
N GLN A 77 -1.11 5.52 3.80
CA GLN A 77 -0.16 6.15 2.90
C GLN A 77 1.18 6.46 3.60
N ASP A 78 1.14 6.97 4.84
CA ASP A 78 2.34 7.18 5.64
C ASP A 78 3.08 5.86 5.90
N ALA A 79 2.35 4.81 6.26
CA ALA A 79 2.90 3.48 6.50
C ALA A 79 3.51 2.86 5.23
N LEU A 80 2.85 3.00 4.08
CA LEU A 80 3.36 2.54 2.77
C LEU A 80 4.61 3.32 2.35
N SER A 81 4.63 4.62 2.59
CA SER A 81 5.80 5.47 2.33
C SER A 81 7.00 5.04 3.19
N ALA A 82 6.79 4.69 4.45
CA ALA A 82 7.83 4.15 5.32
C ALA A 82 8.32 2.77 4.83
N LEU A 83 7.39 1.93 4.37
CA LEU A 83 7.69 0.59 3.86
C LEU A 83 8.49 0.62 2.56
N ALA A 84 8.22 1.59 1.66
CA ALA A 84 8.84 1.70 0.34
C ALA A 84 10.32 2.15 0.39
N ARG A 85 10.75 2.78 1.47
CA ARG A 85 12.11 3.34 1.57
C ARG A 85 13.20 2.27 1.40
N GLY A 86 14.07 2.47 0.40
CA GLY A 86 15.20 1.61 0.13
C GLY A 86 14.84 0.24 -0.45
N ARG A 87 13.61 0.06 -0.94
CA ARG A 87 13.10 -1.20 -1.50
C ARG A 87 12.59 -1.02 -2.92
N THR A 88 12.57 -2.12 -3.67
CA THR A 88 11.84 -2.17 -4.94
C THR A 88 10.37 -2.46 -4.66
N VAL A 89 9.48 -1.58 -5.14
CA VAL A 89 8.04 -1.71 -4.92
C VAL A 89 7.34 -1.92 -6.26
N LEU A 90 6.62 -3.02 -6.38
CA LEU A 90 5.69 -3.29 -7.47
C LEU A 90 4.27 -3.01 -6.97
N VAL A 91 3.60 -2.05 -7.59
CA VAL A 91 2.22 -1.67 -7.25
C VAL A 91 1.27 -2.14 -8.34
N ILE A 92 0.25 -2.90 -7.97
CA ILE A 92 -0.89 -3.18 -8.85
C ILE A 92 -1.93 -2.13 -8.51
N ALA A 93 -2.16 -1.21 -9.46
CA ALA A 93 -2.99 -0.04 -9.23
C ALA A 93 -4.33 -0.14 -9.93
N HIS A 94 -5.39 0.10 -9.18
CA HIS A 94 -6.75 0.31 -9.68
C HIS A 94 -7.09 1.80 -9.81
N ARG A 95 -6.38 2.66 -9.06
CA ARG A 95 -6.48 4.13 -9.17
C ARG A 95 -5.23 4.67 -9.85
N LEU A 96 -5.35 5.11 -11.09
CA LEU A 96 -4.21 5.60 -11.87
C LEU A 96 -3.55 6.84 -11.23
N ALA A 97 -4.30 7.65 -10.49
CA ALA A 97 -3.76 8.81 -9.77
C ALA A 97 -2.67 8.44 -8.76
N SER A 98 -2.73 7.25 -8.16
CA SER A 98 -1.75 6.79 -7.15
C SER A 98 -0.39 6.40 -7.74
N ILE A 99 -0.31 6.18 -9.05
CA ILE A 99 0.92 5.76 -9.75
C ILE A 99 1.51 6.85 -10.64
N ARG A 100 1.03 8.08 -10.55
CA ARG A 100 1.49 9.19 -11.38
C ARG A 100 2.99 9.49 -11.19
N ASP A 101 3.46 9.40 -9.95
CA ASP A 101 4.80 9.82 -9.56
C ASP A 101 5.76 8.63 -9.33
N VAL A 102 5.42 7.43 -9.85
CA VAL A 102 6.31 6.27 -9.78
C VAL A 102 7.44 6.35 -10.81
N ASP A 103 8.52 5.61 -10.58
CA ASP A 103 9.69 5.59 -11.46
C ASP A 103 9.37 4.99 -12.84
N GLN A 104 8.52 3.98 -12.88
CA GLN A 104 8.17 3.25 -14.11
C GLN A 104 6.74 2.72 -14.03
N ILE A 105 5.98 2.89 -15.10
CA ILE A 105 4.65 2.30 -15.29
C ILE A 105 4.77 1.23 -16.37
N VAL A 106 4.17 0.08 -16.13
CA VAL A 106 4.07 -1.03 -17.08
C VAL A 106 2.59 -1.28 -17.36
N VAL A 107 2.19 -1.20 -18.61
CA VAL A 107 0.83 -1.50 -19.06
C VAL A 107 0.77 -2.91 -19.60
N LEU A 108 -0.11 -3.72 -19.00
CA LEU A 108 -0.37 -5.11 -19.40
C LEU A 108 -1.70 -5.20 -20.14
N ASP A 109 -1.68 -5.85 -21.29
CA ASP A 109 -2.89 -6.22 -22.02
C ASP A 109 -2.77 -7.66 -22.51
N GLN A 110 -3.80 -8.47 -22.28
CA GLN A 110 -3.85 -9.90 -22.62
C GLN A 110 -2.58 -10.69 -22.22
N GLY A 111 -2.03 -10.39 -21.03
CA GLY A 111 -0.84 -11.05 -20.49
C GLY A 111 0.49 -10.62 -21.13
N ARG A 112 0.50 -9.53 -21.89
CA ARG A 112 1.70 -8.98 -22.54
C ARG A 112 1.91 -7.53 -22.11
N ILE A 113 3.19 -7.15 -22.00
CA ILE A 113 3.56 -5.74 -21.81
C ILE A 113 3.35 -5.02 -23.14
N VAL A 114 2.44 -4.07 -23.17
CA VAL A 114 2.14 -3.28 -24.38
C VAL A 114 2.77 -1.90 -24.31
N GLU A 115 2.99 -1.34 -23.11
CA GLU A 115 3.66 -0.06 -22.91
C GLU A 115 4.48 -0.09 -21.65
N CYS A 116 5.56 0.70 -21.64
CA CYS A 116 6.45 0.85 -20.49
C CYS A 116 7.08 2.24 -20.51
N GLY A 117 7.00 2.99 -19.40
CA GLY A 117 7.57 4.34 -19.33
C GLY A 117 7.12 5.10 -18.10
N ARG A 118 7.43 6.40 -18.04
CA ARG A 118 6.92 7.31 -17.02
C ARG A 118 5.57 7.90 -17.43
N HIS A 119 4.79 8.35 -16.47
CA HIS A 119 3.47 8.95 -16.67
C HIS A 119 3.40 9.93 -17.86
N HIS A 120 4.27 10.94 -17.86
CA HIS A 120 4.26 11.98 -18.89
C HIS A 120 4.63 11.43 -20.29
N GLN A 121 5.52 10.44 -20.38
CA GLN A 121 5.92 9.82 -21.63
C GLN A 121 4.76 9.01 -22.23
N LEU A 122 4.09 8.23 -21.39
CA LEU A 122 2.97 7.39 -21.81
C LEU A 122 1.73 8.22 -22.18
N LEU A 123 1.51 9.38 -21.54
CA LEU A 123 0.46 10.31 -21.95
C LEU A 123 0.76 10.93 -23.32
N GLN A 124 2.01 11.33 -23.58
CA GLN A 124 2.41 11.90 -24.87
C GLN A 124 2.34 10.88 -26.02
N ALA A 125 2.54 9.59 -25.73
CA ALA A 125 2.44 8.53 -26.71
C ALA A 125 0.99 8.25 -27.16
N ASP A 126 -0.02 8.77 -26.44
CA ASP A 126 -1.46 8.63 -26.72
C ASP A 126 -1.90 7.18 -26.93
N GLY A 127 -1.29 6.26 -26.19
CA GLY A 127 -1.48 4.82 -26.30
C GLY A 127 -2.53 4.25 -25.35
N ALA A 128 -2.34 3.01 -24.91
CA ALA A 128 -3.23 2.30 -24.01
C ALA A 128 -3.31 3.00 -22.64
N TYR A 129 -2.17 3.45 -22.11
CA TYR A 129 -2.12 4.19 -20.85
C TYR A 129 -2.91 5.49 -20.90
N ALA A 130 -2.74 6.29 -21.96
CA ALA A 130 -3.46 7.57 -22.12
C ALA A 130 -4.96 7.35 -22.14
N ARG A 131 -5.44 6.34 -22.86
CA ARG A 131 -6.88 5.98 -22.89
C ARG A 131 -7.41 5.61 -21.51
N LEU A 132 -6.66 4.78 -20.74
CA LEU A 132 -7.03 4.41 -19.37
C LEU A 132 -7.05 5.64 -18.44
N TRP A 133 -6.07 6.52 -18.58
CA TRP A 133 -5.98 7.76 -17.79
C TRP A 133 -7.18 8.67 -18.03
N HIS A 134 -7.53 8.93 -19.29
CA HIS A 134 -8.66 9.78 -19.65
C HIS A 134 -10.00 9.17 -19.22
N ALA A 135 -10.15 7.84 -19.31
CA ALA A 135 -11.35 7.14 -18.84
C ALA A 135 -11.52 7.29 -17.32
N SER A 136 -10.42 7.12 -16.53
CA SER A 136 -10.47 7.26 -15.07
C SER A 136 -10.77 8.69 -14.59
N ALA A 137 -10.40 9.71 -15.36
CA ALA A 137 -10.69 11.11 -15.03
C ALA A 137 -12.18 11.44 -15.13
N VAL A 138 -12.93 10.74 -15.97
CA VAL A 138 -14.39 10.94 -16.15
C VAL A 138 -15.17 10.37 -14.96
N GLU A 139 -14.72 9.27 -14.35
CA GLU A 139 -15.40 8.64 -13.21
C GLU A 139 -15.33 9.46 -11.91
N VAL A 140 -14.32 10.31 -11.75
CA VAL A 140 -14.15 11.17 -10.57
C VAL A 140 -15.05 12.41 -10.60
N SER A 141 -15.69 12.71 -11.73
CA SER A 141 -16.49 13.93 -11.93
C SER A 141 -18.02 13.70 -11.81
N GLN A 142 -18.47 12.54 -11.38
CA GLN A 142 -19.85 12.20 -11.06
C GLN A 142 -20.03 11.94 -9.57
#